data_5b9268bc27fae91c05848637f2856608
#
_entry.id   5b9268bc27fae91c05848637f2856608
#
_cell.length_a   1.000
_cell.length_b   1.000
_cell.length_c   1.000
_cell.angle_alpha   90.00
_cell.angle_beta   90.00
_cell.angle_gamma   90.00
#
_symmetry.space_group_name_H-M   'P 1'
#
loop_
_entity.id
_entity.type
_entity.pdbx_description
1 polymer ?
#
loop_
_entity_poly.entity_id
_entity_poly.type
_entity_poly.pdbx_seq_one_letter_code
_entity_poly.pdbx_strand_id
1 'polypeptide(L)'
;MRIVGVIAEYNPFHSGHAHQLRQAREAAHADAVVAVMSGCFVQRGDAAIVSPAIRAKMALQNGADAVILLPALWSVRDAEHFALGGVHLLTGLGCDVLSFGAETADLPLLQAAVDALESPDLSAAIQPHLSAGLPYPAALSAAMAEVAPAAARVLQSPNNTLGVCYLRALRRLGASIDVYPIARASDYHASAIGDGFSSATAIRSAILRGDWASAYSAMPGSAADLLENQALENHLHRPEALDTLLLARLRLMDEVDYAALPDISEGIERRLRRFADTARTRNSLLQAAKTRRYPYARLSRLATHALLGVTQAVVDSNPLPPAAFLLGFRRGCEPLLSHLAQGVIPLVSSAAQCGKDAAWAQVERRAWGLWALGAGVDGDMWQRYGVVRA
;
A
#
# COMPACT_ATOMS: atom_id res chain seq x y z
N MET A 1 26.45 -6.54 7.12
CA MET A 1 25.12 -6.33 7.74
C MET A 1 24.11 -6.99 6.81
N ARG A 2 23.31 -7.91 7.32
CA ARG A 2 22.23 -8.56 6.55
C ARG A 2 20.91 -7.85 6.86
N ILE A 3 20.24 -7.34 5.83
CA ILE A 3 19.06 -6.48 5.96
C ILE A 3 17.86 -7.18 5.35
N VAL A 4 16.79 -7.37 6.14
CA VAL A 4 15.50 -7.82 5.63
C VAL A 4 14.57 -6.63 5.41
N GLY A 5 13.99 -6.56 4.22
CA GLY A 5 12.99 -5.58 3.83
C GLY A 5 11.57 -6.12 3.91
N VAL A 6 10.64 -5.30 4.35
CA VAL A 6 9.20 -5.58 4.31
C VAL A 6 8.47 -4.42 3.65
N ILE A 7 7.35 -4.69 2.99
CA ILE A 7 6.48 -3.67 2.40
C ILE A 7 5.14 -3.69 3.13
N ALA A 8 4.67 -2.54 3.61
CA ALA A 8 3.53 -2.48 4.52
C ALA A 8 2.69 -1.21 4.38
N GLU A 9 1.51 -1.23 4.97
CA GLU A 9 0.64 -0.07 5.13
C GLU A 9 0.54 0.41 6.58
N TYR A 10 0.51 -0.52 7.55
CA TYR A 10 0.37 -0.25 8.98
C TYR A 10 -0.79 0.72 9.32
N ASN A 11 -1.98 0.41 8.85
CA ASN A 11 -3.14 1.30 8.95
C ASN A 11 -4.26 0.76 9.88
N PRO A 12 -4.10 0.79 11.24
CA PRO A 12 -2.89 1.08 12.00
C PRO A 12 -1.95 -0.12 12.11
N PHE A 13 -0.81 0.07 12.77
CA PHE A 13 0.09 -1.02 13.17
C PHE A 13 -0.58 -1.89 14.22
N HIS A 14 -0.47 -3.22 14.11
CA HIS A 14 -1.12 -4.17 15.02
C HIS A 14 -0.23 -5.37 15.36
N SER A 15 -0.65 -6.23 16.30
CA SER A 15 0.14 -7.36 16.80
C SER A 15 0.58 -8.34 15.71
N GLY A 16 -0.23 -8.53 14.66
CA GLY A 16 0.15 -9.32 13.48
C GLY A 16 1.35 -8.72 12.71
N HIS A 17 1.47 -7.40 12.64
CA HIS A 17 2.62 -6.75 12.03
C HIS A 17 3.89 -6.90 12.90
N ALA A 18 3.76 -6.76 14.23
CA ALA A 18 4.89 -7.00 15.14
C ALA A 18 5.38 -8.45 15.05
N HIS A 19 4.45 -9.40 14.97
CA HIS A 19 4.79 -10.80 14.75
C HIS A 19 5.54 -11.01 13.42
N GLN A 20 5.04 -10.43 12.33
CA GLN A 20 5.70 -10.51 11.01
C GLN A 20 7.12 -9.94 11.04
N LEU A 21 7.34 -8.75 11.64
CA LEU A 21 8.68 -8.15 11.71
C LEU A 21 9.66 -9.04 12.48
N ARG A 22 9.22 -9.62 13.62
CA ARG A 22 10.03 -10.56 14.39
C ARG A 22 10.36 -11.81 13.59
N GLN A 23 9.37 -12.45 12.97
CA GLN A 23 9.57 -13.65 12.16
C GLN A 23 10.46 -13.36 10.94
N ALA A 24 10.31 -12.21 10.29
CA ALA A 24 11.16 -11.81 9.18
C ALA A 24 12.62 -11.68 9.61
N ARG A 25 12.90 -11.07 10.75
CA ARG A 25 14.26 -10.95 11.33
C ARG A 25 14.85 -12.32 11.64
N GLU A 26 14.08 -13.17 12.31
CA GLU A 26 14.52 -14.51 12.74
C GLU A 26 14.79 -15.42 11.54
N ALA A 27 13.83 -15.53 10.58
CA ALA A 27 13.96 -16.39 9.42
C ALA A 27 15.09 -15.96 8.48
N ALA A 28 15.33 -14.67 8.34
CA ALA A 28 16.40 -14.14 7.52
C ALA A 28 17.76 -14.11 8.24
N HIS A 29 17.81 -14.38 9.55
CA HIS A 29 18.99 -14.10 10.41
C HIS A 29 19.50 -12.66 10.20
N ALA A 30 18.57 -11.69 10.13
CA ALA A 30 18.87 -10.33 9.75
C ALA A 30 19.36 -9.47 10.92
N ASP A 31 20.40 -8.67 10.66
CA ASP A 31 20.89 -7.66 11.60
C ASP A 31 19.90 -6.50 11.74
N ALA A 32 19.21 -6.16 10.65
CA ALA A 32 18.28 -5.04 10.62
C ALA A 32 17.02 -5.33 9.79
N VAL A 33 15.91 -4.67 10.14
CA VAL A 33 14.62 -4.70 9.43
C VAL A 33 14.29 -3.32 8.88
N VAL A 34 14.13 -3.22 7.57
CA VAL A 34 13.70 -2.00 6.87
C VAL A 34 12.26 -2.17 6.39
N ALA A 35 11.38 -1.27 6.81
CA ALA A 35 9.99 -1.26 6.34
C ALA A 35 9.78 -0.15 5.30
N VAL A 36 9.36 -0.52 4.08
CA VAL A 36 8.83 0.42 3.09
C VAL A 36 7.32 0.54 3.34
N MET A 37 6.87 1.74 3.71
CA MET A 37 5.51 1.97 4.20
C MET A 37 4.79 3.02 3.37
N SER A 38 3.53 2.74 2.97
CA SER A 38 2.67 3.73 2.31
C SER A 38 2.53 5.02 3.12
N GLY A 39 2.46 6.16 2.43
CA GLY A 39 2.29 7.49 3.02
C GLY A 39 0.89 7.75 3.56
N CYS A 40 0.37 8.93 3.33
CA CYS A 40 -0.96 9.36 3.81
C CYS A 40 -2.12 8.57 3.22
N PHE A 41 -1.95 7.98 2.03
CA PHE A 41 -2.95 7.14 1.37
C PHE A 41 -2.37 5.75 1.12
N VAL A 42 -3.21 4.73 1.37
CA VAL A 42 -2.84 3.31 1.26
C VAL A 42 -3.21 2.74 -0.11
N GLN A 43 -2.80 1.51 -0.39
CA GLN A 43 -2.90 0.85 -1.71
C GLN A 43 -4.32 0.88 -2.30
N ARG A 44 -5.34 0.74 -1.48
CA ARG A 44 -6.75 0.79 -1.92
C ARG A 44 -7.30 2.20 -2.12
N GLY A 45 -6.48 3.24 -1.93
CA GLY A 45 -6.86 4.64 -2.08
C GLY A 45 -7.56 5.24 -0.85
N ASP A 46 -7.58 4.55 0.27
CA ASP A 46 -8.11 5.10 1.52
C ASP A 46 -7.04 5.95 2.21
N ALA A 47 -7.47 7.01 2.91
CA ALA A 47 -6.58 7.74 3.79
C ALA A 47 -6.24 6.89 5.03
N ALA A 48 -4.99 6.95 5.49
CA ALA A 48 -4.57 6.28 6.69
C ALA A 48 -5.16 6.94 7.93
N ILE A 49 -5.50 6.15 8.96
CA ILE A 49 -6.17 6.65 10.18
C ILE A 49 -5.29 7.60 11.00
N VAL A 50 -3.96 7.42 10.98
CA VAL A 50 -2.98 8.31 11.60
C VAL A 50 -1.84 8.64 10.63
N SER A 51 -1.09 9.71 10.93
CA SER A 51 -0.02 10.22 10.06
C SER A 51 1.07 9.18 9.77
N PRO A 52 1.82 9.34 8.67
CA PRO A 52 2.98 8.50 8.39
C PRO A 52 4.02 8.53 9.52
N ALA A 53 4.21 9.68 10.20
CA ALA A 53 5.12 9.82 11.33
C ALA A 53 4.73 8.91 12.50
N ILE A 54 3.45 8.90 12.87
CA ILE A 54 2.94 8.07 13.96
C ILE A 54 3.05 6.58 13.60
N ARG A 55 2.68 6.18 12.37
CA ARG A 55 2.81 4.79 11.93
C ARG A 55 4.27 4.33 11.87
N ALA A 56 5.18 5.21 11.44
CA ALA A 56 6.62 4.94 11.48
C ALA A 56 7.10 4.73 12.93
N LYS A 57 6.67 5.59 13.87
CA LYS A 57 7.00 5.43 15.29
C LYS A 57 6.47 4.13 15.88
N MET A 58 5.22 3.73 15.53
CA MET A 58 4.65 2.44 15.93
C MET A 58 5.52 1.28 15.42
N ALA A 59 5.93 1.30 14.15
CA ALA A 59 6.74 0.24 13.56
C ALA A 59 8.15 0.16 14.20
N LEU A 60 8.79 1.32 14.42
CA LEU A 60 10.13 1.41 15.04
C LEU A 60 10.15 0.89 16.48
N GLN A 61 9.11 1.18 17.25
CA GLN A 61 8.98 0.68 18.62
C GLN A 61 8.64 -0.82 18.68
N ASN A 62 8.25 -1.43 17.55
CA ASN A 62 7.77 -2.81 17.51
C ASN A 62 8.52 -3.69 16.50
N GLY A 63 9.80 -3.39 16.22
CA GLY A 63 10.70 -4.31 15.54
C GLY A 63 11.31 -3.84 14.22
N ALA A 64 10.85 -2.72 13.62
CA ALA A 64 11.55 -2.10 12.50
C ALA A 64 12.77 -1.28 13.00
N ASP A 65 13.84 -1.23 12.20
CA ASP A 65 15.02 -0.42 12.47
C ASP A 65 15.04 0.87 11.64
N ALA A 66 14.45 0.83 10.44
CA ALA A 66 14.20 2.01 9.62
C ALA A 66 12.85 1.89 8.90
N VAL A 67 12.22 3.03 8.66
CA VAL A 67 10.96 3.13 7.89
C VAL A 67 11.16 4.11 6.76
N ILE A 68 10.90 3.64 5.54
CA ILE A 68 11.03 4.37 4.28
C ILE A 68 9.61 4.63 3.73
N LEU A 69 9.38 5.79 3.19
CA LEU A 69 8.11 6.15 2.55
C LEU A 69 7.99 5.46 1.18
N LEU A 70 6.86 4.78 0.94
CA LEU A 70 6.37 4.53 -0.41
C LEU A 70 5.42 5.67 -0.79
N PRO A 71 5.85 6.60 -1.67
CA PRO A 71 5.07 7.80 -1.95
C PRO A 71 3.73 7.51 -2.62
N ALA A 72 2.76 8.42 -2.49
CA ALA A 72 1.37 8.26 -2.93
C ALA A 72 1.24 7.85 -4.41
N LEU A 73 2.15 8.31 -5.28
CA LEU A 73 2.17 7.98 -6.71
C LEU A 73 2.34 6.47 -6.97
N TRP A 74 2.99 5.74 -6.06
CA TRP A 74 3.19 4.28 -6.14
C TRP A 74 2.38 3.52 -5.10
N SER A 75 2.09 4.12 -3.95
CA SER A 75 1.29 3.45 -2.92
C SER A 75 -0.18 3.33 -3.32
N VAL A 76 -0.76 4.32 -4.01
CA VAL A 76 -2.16 4.32 -4.48
C VAL A 76 -2.24 3.71 -5.89
N ARG A 77 -1.80 2.47 -6.05
CA ARG A 77 -1.80 1.76 -7.34
C ARG A 77 -2.38 0.35 -7.20
N ASP A 78 -2.53 -0.34 -8.32
CA ASP A 78 -2.79 -1.78 -8.28
C ASP A 78 -1.65 -2.55 -7.58
N ALA A 79 -1.87 -3.84 -7.34
CA ALA A 79 -0.91 -4.66 -6.60
C ALA A 79 0.46 -4.77 -7.30
N GLU A 80 0.49 -4.78 -8.64
CA GLU A 80 1.74 -4.90 -9.40
C GLU A 80 2.61 -3.65 -9.28
N HIS A 81 2.03 -2.47 -9.45
CA HIS A 81 2.77 -1.21 -9.36
C HIS A 81 3.14 -0.86 -7.92
N PHE A 82 2.26 -1.16 -6.96
CA PHE A 82 2.57 -1.06 -5.53
C PHE A 82 3.77 -1.94 -5.16
N ALA A 83 3.75 -3.20 -5.60
CA ALA A 83 4.84 -4.14 -5.40
C ALA A 83 6.14 -3.67 -6.07
N LEU A 84 6.04 -3.23 -7.32
CA LEU A 84 7.19 -2.75 -8.09
C LEU A 84 7.88 -1.56 -7.40
N GLY A 85 7.10 -0.57 -6.95
CA GLY A 85 7.64 0.59 -6.23
C GLY A 85 8.30 0.20 -4.90
N GLY A 86 7.65 -0.67 -4.12
CA GLY A 86 8.17 -1.12 -2.84
C GLY A 86 9.43 -1.97 -2.96
N VAL A 87 9.44 -2.94 -3.88
CA VAL A 87 10.61 -3.81 -4.15
C VAL A 87 11.77 -2.99 -4.70
N HIS A 88 11.51 -2.03 -5.61
CA HIS A 88 12.54 -1.13 -6.13
C HIS A 88 13.24 -0.34 -5.02
N LEU A 89 12.48 0.20 -4.05
CA LEU A 89 13.07 0.91 -2.92
C LEU A 89 13.93 -0.02 -2.04
N LEU A 90 13.45 -1.23 -1.72
CA LEU A 90 14.20 -2.17 -0.90
C LEU A 90 15.51 -2.61 -1.57
N THR A 91 15.43 -3.04 -2.83
CA THR A 91 16.61 -3.49 -3.58
C THR A 91 17.59 -2.36 -3.85
N GLY A 92 17.05 -1.17 -4.17
CA GLY A 92 17.85 0.04 -4.40
C GLY A 92 18.57 0.56 -3.16
N LEU A 93 18.05 0.28 -1.96
CA LEU A 93 18.70 0.57 -0.68
C LEU A 93 19.68 -0.53 -0.22
N GLY A 94 19.83 -1.63 -0.97
CA GLY A 94 20.74 -2.71 -0.62
C GLY A 94 20.20 -3.68 0.43
N CYS A 95 18.88 -3.89 0.51
CA CYS A 95 18.32 -4.98 1.32
C CYS A 95 18.67 -6.33 0.69
N ASP A 96 19.09 -7.29 1.52
CA ASP A 96 19.51 -8.63 1.10
C ASP A 96 18.33 -9.60 0.97
N VAL A 97 17.24 -9.31 1.67
CA VAL A 97 16.10 -10.21 1.83
C VAL A 97 14.80 -9.44 1.69
N LEU A 98 13.83 -10.00 0.97
CA LEU A 98 12.44 -9.57 0.98
C LEU A 98 11.60 -10.54 1.82
N SER A 99 10.85 -10.04 2.80
CA SER A 99 9.89 -10.84 3.56
C SER A 99 8.48 -10.24 3.50
N PHE A 100 7.50 -11.11 3.40
CA PHE A 100 6.08 -10.71 3.38
C PHE A 100 5.19 -11.79 4.01
N GLY A 101 4.02 -11.38 4.50
CA GLY A 101 3.01 -12.32 5.00
C GLY A 101 2.21 -12.94 3.86
N ALA A 102 2.00 -14.26 3.91
CA ALA A 102 1.23 -15.00 2.93
C ALA A 102 0.26 -15.98 3.63
N GLU A 103 -0.89 -16.26 3.02
CA GLU A 103 -1.80 -17.32 3.48
C GLU A 103 -1.18 -18.71 3.22
N THR A 104 -0.41 -18.81 2.13
CA THR A 104 0.38 -19.98 1.76
C THR A 104 1.84 -19.58 1.69
N ALA A 105 2.61 -19.84 2.75
CA ALA A 105 4.03 -19.48 2.83
C ALA A 105 4.93 -20.55 2.16
N ASP A 106 4.57 -20.95 0.95
CA ASP A 106 5.30 -21.92 0.11
C ASP A 106 5.92 -21.17 -1.07
N LEU A 107 7.21 -20.83 -0.94
CA LEU A 107 7.92 -20.06 -1.96
C LEU A 107 7.96 -20.76 -3.33
N PRO A 108 8.27 -22.06 -3.45
CA PRO A 108 8.17 -22.78 -4.72
C PRO A 108 6.80 -22.67 -5.38
N LEU A 109 5.72 -22.77 -4.62
CA LEU A 109 4.35 -22.66 -5.14
C LEU A 109 4.02 -21.22 -5.58
N LEU A 110 4.48 -20.22 -4.84
CA LEU A 110 4.35 -18.81 -5.23
C LEU A 110 5.16 -18.51 -6.51
N GLN A 111 6.36 -19.06 -6.64
CA GLN A 111 7.18 -18.96 -7.86
C GLN A 111 6.52 -19.63 -9.06
N ALA A 112 5.94 -20.83 -8.87
CA ALA A 112 5.16 -21.50 -9.92
C ALA A 112 3.95 -20.68 -10.39
N ALA A 113 3.34 -19.89 -9.49
CA ALA A 113 2.30 -18.96 -9.88
C ALA A 113 2.82 -17.81 -10.75
N VAL A 114 4.03 -17.30 -10.48
CA VAL A 114 4.70 -16.31 -11.35
C VAL A 114 4.98 -16.93 -12.73
N ASP A 115 5.56 -18.13 -12.78
CA ASP A 115 5.88 -18.81 -14.03
C ASP A 115 4.62 -19.02 -14.88
N ALA A 116 3.53 -19.46 -14.25
CA ALA A 116 2.26 -19.65 -14.94
C ALA A 116 1.69 -18.31 -15.48
N LEU A 117 1.75 -17.24 -14.70
CA LEU A 117 1.27 -15.90 -15.13
C LEU A 117 2.05 -15.32 -16.30
N GLU A 118 3.30 -15.70 -16.46
CA GLU A 118 4.20 -15.23 -17.53
C GLU A 118 4.32 -16.23 -18.69
N SER A 119 3.61 -17.38 -18.59
CA SER A 119 3.60 -18.41 -19.61
C SER A 119 2.85 -18.00 -20.89
N PRO A 120 3.39 -18.31 -22.09
CA PRO A 120 2.65 -18.20 -23.32
C PRO A 120 1.35 -19.03 -23.34
N ASP A 121 1.35 -20.19 -22.68
CA ASP A 121 0.18 -21.08 -22.61
C ASP A 121 -1.00 -20.40 -21.92
N LEU A 122 -0.76 -19.64 -20.85
CA LEU A 122 -1.81 -18.86 -20.20
C LEU A 122 -2.36 -17.79 -21.13
N SER A 123 -1.48 -17.09 -21.85
CA SER A 123 -1.91 -16.06 -22.82
C SER A 123 -2.82 -16.65 -23.91
N ALA A 124 -2.55 -17.86 -24.36
CA ALA A 124 -3.39 -18.59 -25.30
C ALA A 124 -4.72 -19.04 -24.65
N ALA A 125 -4.67 -19.55 -23.41
CA ALA A 125 -5.85 -20.04 -22.68
C ALA A 125 -6.84 -18.91 -22.30
N ILE A 126 -6.39 -17.68 -22.13
CA ILE A 126 -7.27 -16.54 -21.81
C ILE A 126 -8.21 -16.19 -22.98
N GLN A 127 -7.76 -16.31 -24.24
CA GLN A 127 -8.48 -15.82 -25.42
C GLN A 127 -9.88 -16.44 -25.60
N PRO A 128 -10.11 -17.76 -25.45
CA PRO A 128 -11.43 -18.34 -25.50
C PRO A 128 -12.41 -17.75 -24.49
N HIS A 129 -11.93 -17.51 -23.25
CA HIS A 129 -12.76 -16.93 -22.18
C HIS A 129 -13.13 -15.47 -22.48
N LEU A 130 -12.20 -14.67 -23.00
CA LEU A 130 -12.48 -13.30 -23.45
C LEU A 130 -13.48 -13.29 -24.61
N SER A 131 -13.33 -14.20 -25.57
CA SER A 131 -14.25 -14.35 -26.71
C SER A 131 -15.65 -14.78 -26.26
N ALA A 132 -15.77 -15.53 -25.17
CA ALA A 132 -17.03 -15.88 -24.52
C ALA A 132 -17.65 -14.71 -23.71
N GLY A 133 -17.01 -13.52 -23.69
CA GLY A 133 -17.51 -12.31 -23.03
C GLY A 133 -17.19 -12.20 -21.54
N LEU A 134 -16.28 -13.03 -21.00
CA LEU A 134 -15.85 -12.88 -19.60
C LEU A 134 -14.99 -11.61 -19.46
N PRO A 135 -15.17 -10.84 -18.36
CA PRO A 135 -14.23 -9.79 -18.00
C PRO A 135 -12.83 -10.35 -17.77
N TYR A 136 -11.79 -9.59 -18.13
CA TYR A 136 -10.39 -10.04 -18.04
C TYR A 136 -10.01 -10.73 -16.71
N PRO A 137 -10.37 -10.24 -15.50
CA PRO A 137 -10.04 -10.94 -14.26
C PRO A 137 -10.68 -12.32 -14.13
N ALA A 138 -11.91 -12.49 -14.65
CA ALA A 138 -12.60 -13.78 -14.63
C ALA A 138 -12.02 -14.74 -15.70
N ALA A 139 -11.70 -14.22 -16.88
CA ALA A 139 -11.04 -14.97 -17.95
C ALA A 139 -9.64 -15.45 -17.49
N LEU A 140 -8.86 -14.58 -16.85
CA LEU A 140 -7.56 -14.94 -16.25
C LEU A 140 -7.71 -16.03 -15.20
N SER A 141 -8.68 -15.90 -14.29
CA SER A 141 -8.90 -16.90 -13.23
C SER A 141 -9.30 -18.26 -13.81
N ALA A 142 -10.14 -18.29 -14.84
CA ALA A 142 -10.56 -19.52 -15.53
C ALA A 142 -9.37 -20.17 -16.24
N ALA A 143 -8.64 -19.40 -17.05
CA ALA A 143 -7.46 -19.88 -17.76
C ALA A 143 -6.36 -20.39 -16.82
N MET A 144 -6.13 -19.69 -15.70
CA MET A 144 -5.19 -20.15 -14.66
C MET A 144 -5.62 -21.48 -14.03
N ALA A 145 -6.93 -21.70 -13.82
CA ALA A 145 -7.43 -22.95 -13.29
C ALA A 145 -7.24 -24.13 -14.26
N GLU A 146 -7.18 -23.88 -15.57
CA GLU A 146 -6.90 -24.88 -16.60
C GLU A 146 -5.40 -25.17 -16.72
N VAL A 147 -4.57 -24.13 -16.83
CA VAL A 147 -3.13 -24.25 -17.10
C VAL A 147 -2.36 -24.61 -15.84
N ALA A 148 -2.69 -24.04 -14.69
CA ALA A 148 -1.95 -24.21 -13.43
C ALA A 148 -2.88 -24.23 -12.22
N PRO A 149 -3.63 -25.32 -11.98
CA PRO A 149 -4.67 -25.39 -10.93
C PRO A 149 -4.17 -25.10 -9.51
N ALA A 150 -2.94 -25.50 -9.18
CA ALA A 150 -2.34 -25.22 -7.87
C ALA A 150 -2.04 -23.73 -7.69
N ALA A 151 -1.48 -23.08 -8.71
CA ALA A 151 -1.21 -21.66 -8.74
C ALA A 151 -2.50 -20.82 -8.72
N ALA A 152 -3.54 -21.27 -9.43
CA ALA A 152 -4.86 -20.62 -9.41
C ALA A 152 -5.44 -20.55 -7.99
N ARG A 153 -5.30 -21.60 -7.18
CA ARG A 153 -5.74 -21.60 -5.77
C ARG A 153 -4.96 -20.60 -4.90
N VAL A 154 -3.66 -20.49 -5.12
CA VAL A 154 -2.81 -19.52 -4.42
C VAL A 154 -3.27 -18.08 -4.68
N LEU A 155 -3.62 -17.76 -5.92
CA LEU A 155 -4.06 -16.42 -6.33
C LEU A 155 -5.47 -16.03 -5.85
N GLN A 156 -6.22 -16.94 -5.23
CA GLN A 156 -7.51 -16.60 -4.59
C GLN A 156 -7.33 -15.83 -3.28
N SER A 157 -6.15 -15.86 -2.68
CA SER A 157 -5.85 -15.21 -1.41
C SER A 157 -5.11 -13.87 -1.65
N PRO A 158 -5.55 -12.77 -1.02
CA PRO A 158 -5.06 -11.43 -1.35
C PRO A 158 -3.58 -11.21 -1.00
N ASN A 159 -3.07 -11.79 0.11
CA ASN A 159 -1.65 -11.62 0.43
C ASN A 159 -0.76 -12.52 -0.42
N ASN A 160 -1.22 -13.71 -0.80
CA ASN A 160 -0.53 -14.54 -1.79
C ASN A 160 -0.43 -13.82 -3.14
N THR A 161 -1.53 -13.20 -3.61
CA THR A 161 -1.53 -12.39 -4.84
C THR A 161 -0.51 -11.26 -4.75
N LEU A 162 -0.44 -10.56 -3.61
CA LEU A 162 0.55 -9.51 -3.40
C LEU A 162 1.98 -10.09 -3.35
N GLY A 163 2.19 -11.24 -2.71
CA GLY A 163 3.47 -11.98 -2.70
C GLY A 163 3.93 -12.33 -4.11
N VAL A 164 3.03 -12.84 -4.95
CA VAL A 164 3.30 -13.10 -6.38
C VAL A 164 3.69 -11.82 -7.12
N CYS A 165 3.02 -10.68 -6.84
CA CYS A 165 3.41 -9.39 -7.42
C CYS A 165 4.82 -8.95 -6.97
N TYR A 166 5.22 -9.22 -5.74
CA TYR A 166 6.60 -8.96 -5.27
C TYR A 166 7.64 -9.81 -6.02
N LEU A 167 7.36 -11.09 -6.22
CA LEU A 167 8.25 -11.97 -6.98
C LEU A 167 8.37 -11.53 -8.45
N ARG A 168 7.26 -11.13 -9.08
CA ARG A 168 7.27 -10.55 -10.43
C ARG A 168 8.05 -9.25 -10.49
N ALA A 169 7.92 -8.40 -9.46
CA ALA A 169 8.67 -7.16 -9.36
C ALA A 169 10.19 -7.43 -9.28
N LEU A 170 10.64 -8.43 -8.51
CA LEU A 170 12.04 -8.85 -8.46
C LEU A 170 12.55 -9.28 -9.84
N ARG A 171 11.78 -10.09 -10.57
CA ARG A 171 12.13 -10.51 -11.95
C ARG A 171 12.25 -9.32 -12.88
N ARG A 172 11.24 -8.42 -12.86
CA ARG A 172 11.19 -7.23 -13.73
C ARG A 172 12.37 -6.28 -13.48
N LEU A 173 12.82 -6.17 -12.23
CA LEU A 173 13.95 -5.34 -11.84
C LEU A 173 15.31 -6.04 -12.03
N GLY A 174 15.32 -7.32 -12.38
CA GLY A 174 16.55 -8.12 -12.46
C GLY A 174 17.26 -8.26 -11.10
N ALA A 175 16.50 -8.13 -10.00
CA ALA A 175 17.05 -8.15 -8.65
C ALA A 175 17.10 -9.59 -8.10
N SER A 176 18.25 -9.96 -7.56
CA SER A 176 18.48 -11.27 -6.93
C SER A 176 18.74 -11.07 -5.44
N ILE A 177 17.68 -11.15 -4.65
CA ILE A 177 17.71 -11.13 -3.18
C ILE A 177 16.94 -12.34 -2.65
N ASP A 178 17.25 -12.78 -1.45
CA ASP A 178 16.52 -13.88 -0.80
C ASP A 178 15.07 -13.51 -0.54
N VAL A 179 14.16 -14.50 -0.54
CA VAL A 179 12.74 -14.27 -0.28
C VAL A 179 12.25 -15.22 0.81
N TYR A 180 11.64 -14.66 1.85
CA TYR A 180 11.06 -15.41 2.96
C TYR A 180 9.58 -15.06 3.17
N PRO A 181 8.63 -15.82 2.60
CA PRO A 181 7.22 -15.69 2.92
C PRO A 181 6.96 -16.20 4.35
N ILE A 182 6.22 -15.42 5.14
CA ILE A 182 5.83 -15.75 6.50
C ILE A 182 4.36 -16.16 6.53
N ALA A 183 4.05 -17.32 7.11
CA ALA A 183 2.68 -17.78 7.24
C ALA A 183 1.86 -16.81 8.12
N ARG A 184 0.72 -16.36 7.60
CA ARG A 184 -0.22 -15.52 8.37
C ARG A 184 -1.02 -16.39 9.32
N ALA A 185 -1.06 -15.96 10.58
CA ALA A 185 -1.85 -16.63 11.63
C ALA A 185 -3.29 -16.07 11.75
N SER A 186 -3.75 -15.20 10.82
CA SER A 186 -5.07 -14.56 10.87
C SER A 186 -5.82 -14.65 9.54
N ASP A 187 -7.15 -14.76 9.63
CA ASP A 187 -8.04 -14.65 8.47
C ASP A 187 -8.13 -13.17 8.01
N TYR A 188 -7.77 -12.92 6.75
CA TYR A 188 -7.79 -11.56 6.14
C TYR A 188 -9.20 -10.95 6.10
N HIS A 189 -10.24 -11.78 6.02
CA HIS A 189 -11.63 -11.35 5.88
C HIS A 189 -12.36 -11.17 7.22
N ALA A 190 -11.72 -11.47 8.36
CA ALA A 190 -12.34 -11.23 9.66
C ALA A 190 -12.63 -9.73 9.84
N SER A 191 -13.91 -9.39 9.87
CA SER A 191 -14.40 -8.01 10.14
C SER A 191 -14.56 -7.73 11.64
N ALA A 192 -14.45 -8.76 12.47
CA ALA A 192 -14.51 -8.69 13.92
C ALA A 192 -13.15 -9.05 14.54
N ILE A 193 -12.88 -8.48 15.71
CA ILE A 193 -11.74 -8.85 16.54
C ILE A 193 -12.09 -10.17 17.22
N GLY A 194 -11.27 -11.20 16.97
CA GLY A 194 -11.46 -12.56 17.51
C GLY A 194 -10.19 -13.07 18.19
N ASP A 195 -10.22 -14.35 18.58
CA ASP A 195 -9.05 -15.05 19.14
C ASP A 195 -7.98 -15.18 18.05
N GLY A 196 -6.88 -14.42 18.17
CA GLY A 196 -5.79 -14.39 17.22
C GLY A 196 -5.43 -12.96 16.75
N PHE A 197 -4.67 -12.84 15.64
CA PHE A 197 -4.32 -11.55 15.09
C PHE A 197 -5.48 -10.94 14.31
N SER A 198 -5.96 -9.78 14.75
CA SER A 198 -7.03 -9.03 14.07
C SER A 198 -6.52 -8.25 12.86
N SER A 199 -7.40 -8.05 11.87
CA SER A 199 -7.06 -7.24 10.70
C SER A 199 -7.06 -5.73 11.01
N ALA A 200 -6.25 -4.94 10.30
CA ALA A 200 -6.28 -3.48 10.42
C ALA A 200 -7.68 -2.89 10.14
N THR A 201 -8.47 -3.52 9.28
CA THR A 201 -9.87 -3.11 9.00
C THR A 201 -10.77 -3.33 10.21
N ALA A 202 -10.65 -4.47 10.91
CA ALA A 202 -11.41 -4.74 12.12
C ALA A 202 -11.09 -3.70 13.22
N ILE A 203 -9.80 -3.37 13.38
CA ILE A 203 -9.35 -2.36 14.34
C ILE A 203 -9.93 -0.99 14.00
N ARG A 204 -9.82 -0.51 12.75
CA ARG A 204 -10.43 0.77 12.33
C ARG A 204 -11.94 0.78 12.56
N SER A 205 -12.62 -0.32 12.26
CA SER A 205 -14.05 -0.44 12.50
C SER A 205 -14.40 -0.39 13.99
N ALA A 206 -13.60 -0.99 14.88
CA ALA A 206 -13.77 -0.90 16.33
C ALA A 206 -13.61 0.55 16.81
N ILE A 207 -12.54 1.24 16.38
CA ILE A 207 -12.30 2.65 16.72
C ILE A 207 -13.48 3.55 16.31
N LEU A 208 -13.98 3.41 15.07
CA LEU A 208 -15.12 4.19 14.57
C LEU A 208 -16.41 3.94 15.34
N ARG A 209 -16.58 2.78 15.97
CA ARG A 209 -17.72 2.48 16.87
C ARG A 209 -17.47 2.87 18.31
N GLY A 210 -16.30 3.40 18.65
CA GLY A 210 -15.90 3.71 20.03
C GLY A 210 -15.50 2.50 20.87
N ASP A 211 -15.30 1.34 20.26
CA ASP A 211 -14.85 0.11 20.92
C ASP A 211 -13.31 0.09 21.02
N TRP A 212 -12.80 0.96 21.86
CA TRP A 212 -11.34 1.10 22.06
C TRP A 212 -10.72 -0.11 22.75
N ALA A 213 -11.44 -0.77 23.66
CA ALA A 213 -10.93 -1.94 24.37
C ALA A 213 -10.56 -3.06 23.38
N SER A 214 -11.46 -3.36 22.44
CA SER A 214 -11.17 -4.33 21.37
C SER A 214 -10.02 -3.87 20.47
N ALA A 215 -9.99 -2.59 20.08
CA ALA A 215 -8.91 -2.06 19.24
C ALA A 215 -7.53 -2.23 19.92
N TYR A 216 -7.43 -1.90 21.20
CA TYR A 216 -6.19 -1.99 21.98
C TYR A 216 -5.72 -3.43 22.17
N SER A 217 -6.64 -4.38 22.44
CA SER A 217 -6.29 -5.79 22.59
C SER A 217 -5.62 -6.39 21.35
N ALA A 218 -5.86 -5.81 20.18
CA ALA A 218 -5.31 -6.24 18.89
C ALA A 218 -3.96 -5.60 18.54
N MET A 219 -3.44 -4.69 19.39
CA MET A 219 -2.24 -3.90 19.12
C MET A 219 -1.18 -4.11 20.21
N PRO A 220 0.12 -3.96 19.88
CA PRO A 220 1.13 -3.79 20.91
C PRO A 220 0.85 -2.54 21.75
N GLY A 221 1.09 -2.57 23.08
CA GLY A 221 0.77 -1.48 23.99
C GLY A 221 1.33 -0.13 23.52
N SER A 222 2.60 -0.09 23.10
CA SER A 222 3.24 1.14 22.61
C SER A 222 2.54 1.71 21.34
N ALA A 223 2.00 0.86 20.49
CA ALA A 223 1.25 1.31 19.30
C ALA A 223 -0.18 1.76 19.67
N ALA A 224 -0.81 1.08 20.65
CA ALA A 224 -2.10 1.47 21.19
C ALA A 224 -2.04 2.84 21.88
N ASP A 225 -1.02 3.07 22.73
CA ASP A 225 -0.79 4.37 23.41
C ASP A 225 -0.64 5.52 22.40
N LEU A 226 0.13 5.30 21.32
CA LEU A 226 0.29 6.31 20.27
C LEU A 226 -1.03 6.60 19.55
N LEU A 227 -1.85 5.60 19.30
CA LEU A 227 -3.15 5.76 18.66
C LEU A 227 -4.14 6.50 19.57
N GLU A 228 -4.16 6.16 20.87
CA GLU A 228 -4.99 6.83 21.88
C GLU A 228 -4.65 8.31 22.00
N ASN A 229 -3.37 8.64 22.07
CA ASN A 229 -2.92 10.04 22.13
C ASN A 229 -3.41 10.82 20.89
N GLN A 230 -3.35 10.23 19.69
CA GLN A 230 -3.89 10.89 18.49
C GLN A 230 -5.40 11.04 18.53
N ALA A 231 -6.11 10.12 19.15
CA ALA A 231 -7.55 10.23 19.35
C ALA A 231 -7.92 11.33 20.35
N LEU A 232 -7.20 11.43 21.46
CA LEU A 232 -7.40 12.48 22.47
C LEU A 232 -7.12 13.87 21.91
N GLU A 233 -6.14 14.00 21.01
CA GLU A 233 -5.81 15.23 20.28
C GLU A 233 -6.77 15.53 19.11
N ASN A 234 -7.73 14.64 18.80
CA ASN A 234 -8.60 14.69 17.62
C ASN A 234 -7.85 14.68 16.28
N HIS A 235 -6.69 14.03 16.22
CA HIS A 235 -5.84 13.92 15.02
C HIS A 235 -6.05 12.62 14.24
N LEU A 236 -7.11 11.85 14.52
CA LEU A 236 -7.49 10.71 13.70
C LEU A 236 -8.15 11.20 12.41
N HIS A 237 -7.66 10.70 11.28
CA HIS A 237 -8.31 10.97 10.00
C HIS A 237 -9.68 10.29 9.95
N ARG A 238 -10.72 11.07 9.67
CA ARG A 238 -12.10 10.58 9.53
C ARG A 238 -12.36 10.22 8.07
N PRO A 239 -12.91 9.03 7.77
CA PRO A 239 -13.11 8.58 6.39
C PRO A 239 -13.91 9.55 5.51
N GLU A 240 -14.88 10.24 6.10
CA GLU A 240 -15.79 11.19 5.44
C GLU A 240 -15.22 12.62 5.31
N ALA A 241 -14.11 12.94 5.97
CA ALA A 241 -13.60 14.30 6.04
C ALA A 241 -13.25 14.91 4.67
N LEU A 242 -12.90 14.05 3.69
CA LEU A 242 -12.56 14.47 2.33
C LEU A 242 -13.73 14.31 1.33
N ASP A 243 -14.92 13.88 1.77
CA ASP A 243 -16.05 13.58 0.89
C ASP A 243 -16.45 14.81 0.04
N THR A 244 -16.64 15.95 0.68
CA THR A 244 -17.03 17.20 -0.01
C THR A 244 -15.97 17.66 -1.00
N LEU A 245 -14.68 17.58 -0.62
CA LEU A 245 -13.57 17.96 -1.50
C LEU A 245 -13.48 17.05 -2.71
N LEU A 246 -13.60 15.74 -2.50
CA LEU A 246 -13.61 14.76 -3.58
C LEU A 246 -14.77 15.00 -4.55
N LEU A 247 -15.99 15.14 -4.03
CA LEU A 247 -17.18 15.33 -4.87
C LEU A 247 -17.14 16.67 -5.60
N ALA A 248 -16.68 17.75 -4.95
CA ALA A 248 -16.47 19.03 -5.59
C ALA A 248 -15.45 18.90 -6.74
N ARG A 249 -14.29 18.26 -6.48
CA ARG A 249 -13.27 18.02 -7.54
C ARG A 249 -13.87 17.25 -8.71
N LEU A 250 -14.54 16.15 -8.46
CA LEU A 250 -15.13 15.31 -9.52
C LEU A 250 -16.20 16.06 -10.35
N ARG A 251 -17.03 16.92 -9.72
CA ARG A 251 -18.04 17.69 -10.44
C ARG A 251 -17.46 18.86 -11.25
N LEU A 252 -16.28 19.36 -10.88
CA LEU A 252 -15.58 20.41 -11.60
C LEU A 252 -14.72 19.88 -12.76
N MET A 253 -14.43 18.58 -12.78
CA MET A 253 -13.65 17.92 -13.85
C MET A 253 -14.48 17.83 -15.13
N ASP A 254 -13.86 18.17 -16.27
CA ASP A 254 -14.41 17.95 -17.60
C ASP A 254 -14.06 16.54 -18.15
N GLU A 255 -14.43 16.26 -19.40
CA GLU A 255 -14.16 14.96 -20.04
C GLU A 255 -12.67 14.69 -20.24
N VAL A 256 -11.88 15.74 -20.49
CA VAL A 256 -10.43 15.65 -20.69
C VAL A 256 -9.77 15.31 -19.36
N ASP A 257 -10.19 15.95 -18.26
CA ASP A 257 -9.72 15.66 -16.91
C ASP A 257 -9.97 14.20 -16.53
N TYR A 258 -11.20 13.69 -16.77
CA TYR A 258 -11.53 12.30 -16.47
C TYR A 258 -10.73 11.31 -17.32
N ALA A 259 -10.54 11.60 -18.61
CA ALA A 259 -9.75 10.77 -19.52
C ALA A 259 -8.26 10.76 -19.17
N ALA A 260 -7.78 11.81 -18.50
CA ALA A 260 -6.39 11.91 -18.06
C ALA A 260 -6.08 11.13 -16.78
N LEU A 261 -7.09 10.62 -16.05
CA LEU A 261 -6.86 9.81 -14.84
C LEU A 261 -6.08 8.53 -15.16
N PRO A 262 -5.26 8.02 -14.23
CA PRO A 262 -4.52 6.79 -14.43
C PRO A 262 -5.44 5.57 -14.58
N ASP A 263 -4.96 4.58 -15.31
CA ASP A 263 -5.61 3.26 -15.44
C ASP A 263 -7.05 3.32 -15.98
N ILE A 264 -7.38 4.33 -16.79
CA ILE A 264 -8.68 4.45 -17.45
C ILE A 264 -8.79 3.41 -18.57
N SER A 265 -9.83 2.60 -18.51
CA SER A 265 -10.19 1.68 -19.58
C SER A 265 -11.68 1.35 -19.52
N GLU A 266 -12.24 0.93 -20.66
CA GLU A 266 -13.57 0.35 -20.74
C GLU A 266 -14.73 1.29 -20.31
N GLY A 267 -14.50 2.61 -20.23
CA GLY A 267 -15.52 3.60 -19.88
C GLY A 267 -15.76 3.76 -18.36
N ILE A 268 -14.81 3.37 -17.52
CA ILE A 268 -14.90 3.52 -16.06
C ILE A 268 -15.03 5.00 -15.64
N GLU A 269 -14.37 5.91 -16.39
CA GLU A 269 -14.44 7.36 -16.22
C GLU A 269 -15.84 7.91 -16.37
N ARG A 270 -16.56 7.48 -17.42
CA ARG A 270 -17.95 7.89 -17.68
C ARG A 270 -18.88 7.46 -16.56
N ARG A 271 -18.62 6.26 -16.02
CA ARG A 271 -19.40 5.72 -14.92
C ARG A 271 -19.12 6.49 -13.63
N LEU A 272 -17.85 6.78 -13.32
CA LEU A 272 -17.47 7.57 -12.16
C LEU A 272 -18.12 8.97 -12.22
N ARG A 273 -18.02 9.66 -13.36
CA ARG A 273 -18.65 10.97 -13.61
C ARG A 273 -20.15 10.93 -13.37
N ARG A 274 -20.86 9.98 -14.00
CA ARG A 274 -22.32 9.86 -13.87
C ARG A 274 -22.80 9.78 -12.43
N PHE A 275 -22.11 9.03 -11.58
CA PHE A 275 -22.51 8.88 -10.18
C PHE A 275 -21.97 9.98 -9.29
N ALA A 276 -20.93 10.72 -9.68
CA ALA A 276 -20.42 11.87 -8.94
C ALA A 276 -21.47 12.99 -8.81
N ASP A 277 -22.32 13.18 -9.82
CA ASP A 277 -23.35 14.23 -9.82
C ASP A 277 -24.41 14.05 -8.72
N THR A 278 -24.73 12.80 -8.37
CA THR A 278 -25.80 12.49 -7.41
C THR A 278 -25.29 12.00 -6.06
N ALA A 279 -24.04 11.58 -5.97
CA ALA A 279 -23.45 11.08 -4.73
C ALA A 279 -23.33 12.19 -3.67
N ARG A 280 -23.47 11.82 -2.39
CA ARG A 280 -23.30 12.71 -1.25
C ARG A 280 -22.06 12.40 -0.42
N THR A 281 -21.49 11.19 -0.59
CA THR A 281 -20.28 10.73 0.08
C THR A 281 -19.43 9.93 -0.89
N ARG A 282 -18.13 9.80 -0.61
CA ARG A 282 -17.22 8.90 -1.34
C ARG A 282 -17.76 7.47 -1.36
N ASN A 283 -18.24 6.97 -0.21
CA ASN A 283 -18.77 5.62 -0.14
C ASN A 283 -20.00 5.43 -1.03
N SER A 284 -20.98 6.35 -0.99
CA SER A 284 -22.16 6.26 -1.87
C SER A 284 -21.81 6.32 -3.34
N LEU A 285 -20.83 7.15 -3.74
CA LEU A 285 -20.28 7.19 -5.09
C LEU A 285 -19.72 5.83 -5.52
N LEU A 286 -18.82 5.28 -4.72
CA LEU A 286 -18.10 4.04 -5.05
C LEU A 286 -19.04 2.83 -5.09
N GLN A 287 -20.01 2.76 -4.17
CA GLN A 287 -21.01 1.68 -4.16
C GLN A 287 -21.95 1.75 -5.39
N ALA A 288 -22.39 2.95 -5.78
CA ALA A 288 -23.22 3.14 -6.96
C ALA A 288 -22.47 2.85 -8.28
N ALA A 289 -21.18 3.21 -8.32
CA ALA A 289 -20.33 2.97 -9.50
C ALA A 289 -19.86 1.51 -9.62
N LYS A 290 -19.79 0.75 -8.52
CA LYS A 290 -19.29 -0.63 -8.45
C LYS A 290 -20.06 -1.58 -9.36
N THR A 291 -19.32 -2.44 -10.04
CA THR A 291 -19.86 -3.58 -10.81
C THR A 291 -18.87 -4.76 -10.75
N ARG A 292 -19.22 -5.91 -11.33
CA ARG A 292 -18.25 -7.01 -11.53
C ARG A 292 -17.05 -6.58 -12.37
N ARG A 293 -17.26 -5.69 -13.34
CA ARG A 293 -16.20 -5.15 -14.23
C ARG A 293 -15.35 -4.07 -13.56
N TYR A 294 -15.94 -3.28 -12.67
CA TYR A 294 -15.29 -2.18 -11.95
C TYR A 294 -15.30 -2.46 -10.43
N PRO A 295 -14.29 -3.18 -9.92
CA PRO A 295 -14.20 -3.48 -8.50
C PRO A 295 -14.07 -2.22 -7.65
N TYR A 296 -14.57 -2.27 -6.41
CA TYR A 296 -14.54 -1.15 -5.46
C TYR A 296 -13.13 -0.54 -5.31
N ALA A 297 -12.09 -1.37 -5.14
CA ALA A 297 -10.73 -0.88 -4.95
C ALA A 297 -10.19 -0.10 -6.18
N ARG A 298 -10.57 -0.48 -7.41
CA ARG A 298 -10.19 0.26 -8.61
C ARG A 298 -10.85 1.64 -8.65
N LEU A 299 -12.14 1.72 -8.40
CA LEU A 299 -12.89 2.98 -8.34
C LEU A 299 -12.38 3.88 -7.20
N SER A 300 -12.04 3.27 -6.07
CA SER A 300 -11.48 3.96 -4.90
C SER A 300 -10.13 4.63 -5.23
N ARG A 301 -9.23 3.92 -5.91
CA ARG A 301 -7.97 4.51 -6.38
C ARG A 301 -8.18 5.65 -7.37
N LEU A 302 -9.08 5.47 -8.35
CA LEU A 302 -9.41 6.52 -9.31
C LEU A 302 -9.94 7.78 -8.63
N ALA A 303 -10.83 7.64 -7.65
CA ALA A 303 -11.34 8.76 -6.87
C ALA A 303 -10.20 9.48 -6.12
N THR A 304 -9.27 8.73 -5.56
CA THR A 304 -8.10 9.28 -4.86
C THR A 304 -7.12 9.94 -5.85
N HIS A 305 -6.90 9.37 -7.03
CA HIS A 305 -6.10 10.01 -8.08
C HIS A 305 -6.72 11.34 -8.52
N ALA A 306 -8.04 11.39 -8.72
CA ALA A 306 -8.74 12.64 -9.03
C ALA A 306 -8.54 13.69 -7.93
N LEU A 307 -8.68 13.29 -6.66
CA LEU A 307 -8.48 14.15 -5.51
C LEU A 307 -7.04 14.68 -5.41
N LEU A 308 -6.05 13.81 -5.64
CA LEU A 308 -4.63 14.16 -5.60
C LEU A 308 -4.15 14.88 -6.89
N GLY A 309 -4.98 14.97 -7.94
CA GLY A 309 -4.57 15.53 -9.22
C GLY A 309 -3.48 14.71 -9.92
N VAL A 310 -3.56 13.38 -9.82
CA VAL A 310 -2.65 12.45 -10.51
C VAL A 310 -3.23 12.13 -11.89
N THR A 311 -2.41 12.30 -12.93
CA THR A 311 -2.76 11.95 -14.31
C THR A 311 -1.91 10.78 -14.81
N GLN A 312 -2.35 10.12 -15.89
CA GLN A 312 -1.58 9.07 -16.55
C GLN A 312 -0.20 9.58 -16.98
N ALA A 313 -0.11 10.79 -17.51
CA ALA A 313 1.16 11.39 -17.92
C ALA A 313 2.16 11.54 -16.73
N VAL A 314 1.66 11.88 -15.54
CA VAL A 314 2.50 11.94 -14.32
C VAL A 314 2.97 10.53 -13.94
N VAL A 315 2.12 9.53 -14.07
CA VAL A 315 2.48 8.13 -13.82
C VAL A 315 3.54 7.64 -14.81
N ASP A 316 3.35 7.87 -16.10
CA ASP A 316 4.24 7.41 -17.18
C ASP A 316 5.63 8.06 -17.07
N SER A 317 5.69 9.32 -16.67
CA SER A 317 6.95 10.04 -16.46
C SER A 317 7.67 9.67 -15.16
N ASN A 318 7.03 8.88 -14.29
CA ASN A 318 7.60 8.44 -13.01
C ASN A 318 7.38 6.91 -12.82
N PRO A 319 8.04 6.05 -13.62
CA PRO A 319 7.83 4.61 -13.57
C PRO A 319 8.27 3.98 -12.24
N LEU A 320 9.31 4.52 -11.61
CA LEU A 320 9.88 4.04 -10.34
C LEU A 320 10.19 5.21 -9.40
N PRO A 321 10.15 5.00 -8.07
CA PRO A 321 10.57 6.00 -7.09
C PRO A 321 12.03 6.42 -7.31
N PRO A 322 12.32 7.71 -7.52
CA PRO A 322 13.68 8.16 -7.82
C PRO A 322 14.55 8.33 -6.56
N ALA A 323 13.95 8.30 -5.38
CA ALA A 323 14.62 8.43 -4.10
C ALA A 323 13.85 7.71 -3.00
N ALA A 324 14.57 7.27 -1.97
CA ALA A 324 14.03 6.67 -0.76
C ALA A 324 13.92 7.74 0.33
N PHE A 325 12.68 8.08 0.73
CA PHE A 325 12.45 9.07 1.78
C PHE A 325 12.40 8.39 3.16
N LEU A 326 13.34 8.76 4.04
CA LEU A 326 13.43 8.24 5.40
C LEU A 326 12.34 8.85 6.30
N LEU A 327 11.37 8.05 6.70
CA LEU A 327 10.35 8.45 7.69
C LEU A 327 10.88 8.39 9.12
N GLY A 328 11.72 7.41 9.42
CA GLY A 328 12.28 7.29 10.76
C GLY A 328 13.24 6.13 10.90
N PHE A 329 13.96 6.13 12.03
CA PHE A 329 14.86 5.05 12.40
C PHE A 329 14.94 4.87 13.92
N ARG A 330 15.30 3.69 14.36
CA ARG A 330 15.52 3.34 15.77
C ARG A 330 16.88 3.90 16.22
N ARG A 331 16.91 4.51 17.37
CA ARG A 331 18.17 5.02 17.97
C ARG A 331 19.19 3.89 18.12
N GLY A 332 20.44 4.18 17.84
CA GLY A 332 21.53 3.20 17.81
C GLY A 332 21.64 2.43 16.48
N CYS A 333 20.78 2.71 15.49
CA CYS A 333 20.85 2.12 14.16
C CYS A 333 21.50 3.04 13.11
N GLU A 334 22.32 4.01 13.53
CA GLU A 334 23.05 4.90 12.61
C GLU A 334 23.94 4.15 11.62
N PRO A 335 24.60 3.02 11.97
CA PRO A 335 25.35 2.21 10.98
C PRO A 335 24.46 1.67 9.85
N LEU A 336 23.18 1.35 10.13
CA LEU A 336 22.21 0.96 9.10
C LEU A 336 21.98 2.10 8.10
N LEU A 337 21.80 3.35 8.58
CA LEU A 337 21.60 4.50 7.70
C LEU A 337 22.79 4.72 6.78
N SER A 338 24.02 4.56 7.32
CA SER A 338 25.25 4.65 6.52
C SER A 338 25.30 3.58 5.43
N HIS A 339 24.80 2.38 5.71
CA HIS A 339 24.69 1.30 4.73
C HIS A 339 23.63 1.62 3.66
N LEU A 340 22.41 2.01 4.06
CA LEU A 340 21.32 2.35 3.14
C LEU A 340 21.69 3.53 2.23
N ALA A 341 22.48 4.49 2.72
CA ALA A 341 22.94 5.62 1.93
C ALA A 341 23.97 5.26 0.85
N GLN A 342 24.55 4.06 0.89
CA GLN A 342 25.43 3.51 -0.15
C GLN A 342 24.66 2.78 -1.27
N GLY A 343 23.34 2.63 -1.12
CA GLY A 343 22.49 2.04 -2.14
C GLY A 343 22.48 2.82 -3.45
N VAL A 344 21.93 2.22 -4.50
CA VAL A 344 21.86 2.86 -5.83
C VAL A 344 20.76 3.92 -5.93
N ILE A 345 19.84 3.96 -4.96
CA ILE A 345 18.80 4.98 -4.84
C ILE A 345 19.19 5.96 -3.74
N PRO A 346 19.13 7.29 -3.98
CA PRO A 346 19.44 8.29 -2.95
C PRO A 346 18.53 8.15 -1.72
N LEU A 347 19.12 8.08 -0.53
CA LEU A 347 18.39 8.18 0.72
C LEU A 347 18.23 9.67 1.08
N VAL A 348 16.99 10.15 1.15
CA VAL A 348 16.66 11.54 1.48
C VAL A 348 15.84 11.61 2.78
N SER A 349 15.93 12.71 3.52
CA SER A 349 15.32 12.86 4.84
C SER A 349 14.50 14.14 5.01
N SER A 350 14.38 14.94 3.95
CA SER A 350 13.58 16.16 3.95
C SER A 350 12.90 16.38 2.60
N ALA A 351 11.78 17.10 2.61
CA ALA A 351 11.06 17.48 1.41
C ALA A 351 11.93 18.30 0.42
N ALA A 352 12.85 19.10 0.95
CA ALA A 352 13.75 19.91 0.13
C ALA A 352 14.68 19.05 -0.75
N GLN A 353 15.12 17.90 -0.24
CA GLN A 353 15.97 16.95 -0.98
C GLN A 353 15.22 16.19 -2.08
N CYS A 354 13.87 16.13 -2.03
CA CYS A 354 13.07 15.44 -3.03
C CYS A 354 12.97 16.17 -4.38
N GLY A 355 13.44 17.41 -4.46
CA GLY A 355 13.29 18.27 -5.64
C GLY A 355 11.94 18.99 -5.65
N LYS A 356 11.97 20.31 -5.55
CA LYS A 356 10.77 21.14 -5.41
C LYS A 356 9.78 20.99 -6.58
N ASP A 357 10.30 20.77 -7.79
CA ASP A 357 9.53 20.70 -9.02
C ASP A 357 9.27 19.25 -9.48
N ALA A 358 9.79 18.26 -8.78
CA ALA A 358 9.57 16.85 -9.10
C ALA A 358 8.07 16.50 -8.96
N ALA A 359 7.47 15.97 -10.02
CA ALA A 359 6.03 15.69 -10.07
C ALA A 359 5.57 14.76 -8.91
N TRP A 360 6.37 13.73 -8.61
CA TRP A 360 6.06 12.82 -7.51
C TRP A 360 6.07 13.51 -6.13
N ALA A 361 7.02 14.44 -5.90
CA ALA A 361 7.11 15.20 -4.65
C ALA A 361 5.94 16.18 -4.51
N GLN A 362 5.45 16.74 -5.61
CA GLN A 362 4.24 17.57 -5.62
C GLN A 362 2.99 16.74 -5.32
N VAL A 363 2.89 15.50 -5.86
CA VAL A 363 1.80 14.57 -5.50
C VAL A 363 1.86 14.25 -4.01
N GLU A 364 3.05 13.95 -3.49
CA GLU A 364 3.22 13.64 -2.07
C GLU A 364 2.84 14.83 -1.18
N ARG A 365 3.29 16.04 -1.51
CA ARG A 365 2.89 17.27 -0.81
C ARG A 365 1.37 17.44 -0.76
N ARG A 366 0.67 17.20 -1.89
CA ARG A 366 -0.80 17.26 -1.93
C ARG A 366 -1.42 16.17 -1.06
N ALA A 367 -0.86 14.97 -1.10
CA ALA A 367 -1.35 13.85 -0.28
C ALA A 367 -1.28 14.17 1.22
N TRP A 368 -0.17 14.72 1.68
CA TRP A 368 -0.02 15.14 3.08
C TRP A 368 -0.96 16.29 3.44
N GLY A 369 -1.05 17.33 2.60
CA GLY A 369 -1.93 18.48 2.85
C GLY A 369 -3.40 18.11 2.90
N LEU A 370 -3.87 17.23 2.01
CA LEU A 370 -5.26 16.76 2.00
C LEU A 370 -5.54 15.82 3.18
N TRP A 371 -4.60 14.93 3.52
CA TRP A 371 -4.73 14.10 4.71
C TRP A 371 -4.81 14.95 5.98
N ALA A 372 -4.00 16.00 6.09
CA ALA A 372 -3.98 16.92 7.21
C ALA A 372 -5.34 17.60 7.43
N LEU A 373 -6.05 18.00 6.36
CA LEU A 373 -7.42 18.52 6.46
C LEU A 373 -8.37 17.52 7.11
N GLY A 374 -8.26 16.23 6.76
CA GLY A 374 -9.12 15.19 7.32
C GLY A 374 -8.78 14.80 8.76
N ALA A 375 -7.56 15.10 9.21
CA ALA A 375 -7.08 14.84 10.56
C ALA A 375 -7.11 16.10 11.47
N GLY A 376 -7.47 17.27 10.92
CA GLY A 376 -7.52 18.53 11.69
C GLY A 376 -6.13 19.03 12.13
N VAL A 377 -5.10 18.80 11.33
CA VAL A 377 -3.72 19.23 11.60
C VAL A 377 -3.18 20.14 10.49
N ASP A 378 -2.02 20.77 10.73
CA ASP A 378 -1.42 21.71 9.78
C ASP A 378 -1.07 21.06 8.43
N GLY A 379 -1.42 21.72 7.34
CA GLY A 379 -1.23 21.22 5.97
C GLY A 379 0.21 21.24 5.46
N ASP A 380 1.15 21.82 6.19
CA ASP A 380 2.57 21.91 5.82
C ASP A 380 3.45 20.81 6.43
N MET A 381 2.83 19.75 6.95
CA MET A 381 3.51 18.60 7.57
C MET A 381 4.63 18.01 6.69
N TRP A 382 4.43 17.98 5.37
CA TRP A 382 5.44 17.48 4.44
C TRP A 382 6.69 18.35 4.43
N GLN A 383 6.54 19.68 4.38
CA GLN A 383 7.64 20.63 4.32
C GLN A 383 8.42 20.69 5.65
N ARG A 384 7.71 20.51 6.77
CA ARG A 384 8.29 20.53 8.13
C ARG A 384 8.66 19.15 8.65
N TYR A 385 8.56 18.12 7.82
CA TYR A 385 8.79 16.76 8.28
C TYR A 385 10.18 16.61 8.88
N GLY A 386 10.23 16.17 10.13
CA GLY A 386 11.42 15.75 10.85
C GLY A 386 11.48 14.23 10.96
N VAL A 387 12.62 13.65 10.66
CA VAL A 387 12.82 12.20 10.76
C VAL A 387 12.55 11.70 12.17
N VAL A 388 11.65 10.72 12.30
CA VAL A 388 11.30 10.12 13.60
C VAL A 388 12.49 9.33 14.15
N ARG A 389 12.86 9.58 15.40
CA ARG A 389 13.89 8.83 16.16
C ARG A 389 13.21 8.14 17.34
N ALA A 390 13.03 6.83 17.26
CA ALA A 390 12.35 6.05 18.30
C ALA A 390 13.33 5.27 19.20
#